data_c732c3222883bd30cb5c04b9486cdb7a
#
_entry.id   c732c3222883bd30cb5c04b9486cdb7a
#
_cell.length_a   1.000
_cell.length_b   1.000
_cell.length_c   1.000
_cell.angle_alpha   90.00
_cell.angle_beta   90.00
_cell.angle_gamma   90.00
#
_symmetry.space_group_name_H-M   'P 1'
#
loop_
_entity.id
_entity.type
_entity.pdbx_description
1 polymer ?
#
loop_
_entity_poly.entity_id
_entity_poly.type
_entity_poly.pdbx_seq_one_letter_code
_entity_poly.pdbx_strand_id
1 'polypeptide(L)'
;MKKKDLEYFRKLIREEQTKVLRDMGYIKETLLDDTIRDASGDHSAYAFHMADQGSDTYDREKTFLLAARENKYLSELADAMHRVDEGTYGICMICNKDIEKERLEVVLVAKYHVACKKKLEKVKNKDSQQSEYSNS
;
A
#
# COMPACT_ATOMS: atom_id res chain seq x y z
N MET A 1 -7.86 -4.06 -23.65
CA MET A 1 -6.92 -5.18 -23.36
C MET A 1 -7.59 -6.50 -23.73
N LYS A 2 -6.84 -7.42 -24.31
CA LYS A 2 -7.38 -8.72 -24.72
C LYS A 2 -7.70 -9.59 -23.51
N LYS A 3 -8.66 -10.51 -23.66
CA LYS A 3 -9.09 -11.41 -22.59
C LYS A 3 -7.94 -12.23 -21.99
N LYS A 4 -6.99 -12.66 -22.80
CA LYS A 4 -5.79 -13.38 -22.36
C LYS A 4 -4.89 -12.52 -21.46
N ASP A 5 -4.75 -11.24 -21.78
CA ASP A 5 -3.96 -10.29 -21.00
C ASP A 5 -4.62 -10.00 -19.66
N LEU A 6 -5.95 -9.87 -19.62
CA LEU A 6 -6.71 -9.69 -18.39
C LEU A 6 -6.55 -10.89 -17.45
N GLU A 7 -6.58 -12.12 -17.98
CA GLU A 7 -6.36 -13.33 -17.19
C GLU A 7 -4.93 -13.41 -16.65
N TYR A 8 -3.95 -13.01 -17.44
CA TYR A 8 -2.56 -12.93 -17.03
C TYR A 8 -2.38 -11.97 -15.85
N PHE A 9 -2.92 -10.76 -15.95
CA PHE A 9 -2.84 -9.78 -14.87
C PHE A 9 -3.67 -10.17 -13.65
N ARG A 10 -4.81 -10.82 -13.85
CA ARG A 10 -5.60 -11.39 -12.75
C ARG A 10 -4.74 -12.33 -11.89
N LYS A 11 -4.01 -13.21 -12.55
CA LYS A 11 -3.11 -14.15 -11.88
C LYS A 11 -2.01 -13.42 -11.10
N LEU A 12 -1.35 -12.45 -11.73
CA LEU A 12 -0.31 -11.64 -11.08
C LEU A 12 -0.83 -10.88 -9.86
N ILE A 13 -2.01 -10.29 -9.95
CA ILE A 13 -2.64 -9.57 -8.85
C ILE A 13 -2.95 -10.52 -7.68
N ARG A 14 -3.49 -11.71 -7.96
CA ARG A 14 -3.74 -12.73 -6.93
C ARG A 14 -2.47 -13.19 -6.23
N GLU A 15 -1.41 -13.43 -6.98
CA GLU A 15 -0.11 -13.80 -6.43
C GLU A 15 0.43 -12.71 -5.51
N GLU A 16 0.34 -11.45 -5.93
CA GLU A 16 0.76 -10.31 -5.13
C GLU A 16 -0.09 -10.14 -3.87
N GLN A 17 -1.41 -10.30 -3.96
CA GLN A 17 -2.31 -10.29 -2.80
C GLN A 17 -1.92 -11.35 -1.77
N THR A 18 -1.64 -12.56 -2.23
CA THR A 18 -1.23 -13.68 -1.36
C THR A 18 0.10 -13.36 -0.66
N LYS A 19 1.05 -12.78 -1.39
CA LYS A 19 2.34 -12.38 -0.85
C LYS A 19 2.19 -11.30 0.22
N VAL A 20 1.40 -10.27 -0.05
CA VAL A 20 1.15 -9.17 0.89
C VAL A 20 0.44 -9.68 2.14
N LEU A 21 -0.56 -10.54 2.00
CA LEU A 21 -1.26 -11.14 3.14
C LEU A 21 -0.34 -11.99 4.01
N ARG A 22 0.58 -12.71 3.41
CA ARG A 22 1.61 -13.49 4.13
C ARG A 22 2.53 -12.58 4.93
N ASP A 23 3.01 -11.49 4.32
CA ASP A 23 3.86 -10.50 4.97
C ASP A 23 3.14 -9.80 6.11
N MET A 24 1.85 -9.49 5.94
CA MET A 24 1.00 -8.92 6.98
C MET A 24 0.76 -9.89 8.13
N GLY A 25 0.62 -11.18 7.86
CA GLY A 25 0.51 -12.22 8.86
C GLY A 25 1.74 -12.25 9.76
N TYR A 26 2.93 -12.15 9.18
CA TYR A 26 4.19 -12.07 9.92
C TYR A 26 4.25 -10.81 10.81
N ILE A 27 3.88 -9.65 10.28
CA ILE A 27 3.85 -8.39 11.03
C ILE A 27 2.87 -8.49 12.20
N LYS A 28 1.67 -9.04 11.99
CA LYS A 28 0.65 -9.25 13.02
C LYS A 28 1.15 -10.16 14.14
N GLU A 29 1.77 -11.28 13.79
CA GLU A 29 2.33 -12.23 14.76
C GLU A 29 3.41 -11.56 15.60
N THR A 30 4.29 -10.77 14.98
CA THR A 30 5.35 -10.03 15.68
C THR A 30 4.75 -9.02 16.66
N LEU A 31 3.73 -8.28 16.27
CA LEU A 31 3.03 -7.32 17.13
C LEU A 31 2.31 -8.01 18.29
N LEU A 32 1.66 -9.14 18.03
CA LEU A 32 0.97 -9.92 19.07
C LEU A 32 1.96 -10.50 20.09
N ASP A 33 3.09 -11.02 19.64
CA ASP A 33 4.15 -11.54 20.51
C ASP A 33 4.69 -10.45 21.43
N ASP A 34 4.95 -9.26 20.90
CA ASP A 34 5.41 -8.12 21.68
C ASP A 34 4.35 -7.70 22.71
N THR A 35 3.08 -7.68 22.32
CA THR A 35 1.96 -7.35 23.21
C THR A 35 1.78 -8.39 24.32
N ILE A 36 1.92 -9.68 24.00
CA ILE A 36 1.83 -10.78 24.97
C ILE A 36 2.99 -10.72 25.97
N ARG A 37 4.20 -10.43 25.50
CA ARG A 37 5.37 -10.24 26.37
C ARG A 37 5.18 -9.07 27.33
N ASP A 38 4.65 -7.96 26.85
CA ASP A 38 4.32 -6.79 27.68
C ASP A 38 3.24 -7.10 28.72
N ALA A 39 2.25 -7.92 28.33
CA ALA A 39 1.14 -8.30 29.21
C ALA A 39 1.50 -9.40 30.23
N SER A 40 2.50 -10.24 29.96
CA SER A 40 2.89 -11.35 30.85
C SER A 40 3.67 -10.92 32.08
N GLY A 41 4.03 -9.64 32.21
CA GLY A 41 4.43 -9.02 33.47
C GLY A 41 5.68 -9.59 34.12
N ASP A 42 6.67 -9.96 33.36
CA ASP A 42 7.95 -10.39 33.92
C ASP A 42 8.72 -9.17 34.41
N HIS A 43 8.71 -8.93 35.73
CA HIS A 43 9.28 -7.74 36.38
C HIS A 43 10.78 -7.54 36.11
N SER A 44 11.54 -8.58 35.82
CA SER A 44 12.95 -8.47 35.45
C SER A 44 13.12 -8.02 34.00
N ALA A 45 12.22 -8.41 33.10
CA ALA A 45 12.14 -7.90 31.74
C ALA A 45 11.67 -6.44 31.72
N TYR A 46 10.82 -6.05 32.67
CA TYR A 46 10.32 -4.67 32.79
C TYR A 46 11.43 -3.67 33.08
N ALA A 47 12.38 -4.01 33.94
CA ALA A 47 13.52 -3.15 34.23
C ALA A 47 14.47 -2.99 33.03
N PHE A 48 14.64 -4.04 32.21
CA PHE A 48 15.37 -4.00 30.95
C PHE A 48 14.62 -3.18 29.89
N HIS A 49 13.30 -3.30 29.84
CA HIS A 49 12.47 -2.53 28.92
C HIS A 49 12.49 -1.03 29.20
N MET A 50 12.61 -0.62 30.45
CA MET A 50 12.70 0.81 30.76
C MET A 50 13.94 1.48 30.19
N ALA A 51 15.06 0.74 30.06
CA ALA A 51 16.30 1.25 29.48
C ALA A 51 16.19 1.37 27.94
N ASP A 52 15.39 0.50 27.29
CA ASP A 52 15.22 0.44 25.85
C ASP A 52 13.89 1.02 25.35
N GLN A 53 13.09 1.63 26.22
CA GLN A 53 11.74 2.10 25.96
C GLN A 53 11.62 3.03 24.74
N GLY A 54 12.64 3.82 24.45
CA GLY A 54 12.68 4.71 23.27
C GLY A 54 12.82 3.95 21.96
N SER A 55 13.64 2.88 21.91
CA SER A 55 13.81 2.10 20.69
C SER A 55 12.64 1.14 20.43
N ASP A 56 12.04 0.55 21.48
CA ASP A 56 10.84 -0.29 21.35
C ASP A 56 9.63 0.50 20.83
N THR A 57 9.41 1.70 21.32
CA THR A 57 8.35 2.58 20.83
C THR A 57 8.54 2.94 19.36
N TYR A 58 9.77 3.26 18.96
CA TYR A 58 10.13 3.56 17.58
C TYR A 58 9.88 2.35 16.68
N ASP A 59 10.28 1.16 17.10
CA ASP A 59 10.09 -0.07 16.33
C ASP A 59 8.61 -0.42 16.17
N ARG A 60 7.79 -0.21 17.20
CA ARG A 60 6.33 -0.38 17.13
C ARG A 60 5.69 0.59 16.15
N GLU A 61 6.03 1.87 16.22
CA GLU A 61 5.54 2.89 15.29
C GLU A 61 5.89 2.55 13.84
N LYS A 62 7.13 2.10 13.61
CA LYS A 62 7.61 1.67 12.30
C LYS A 62 6.80 0.47 11.79
N THR A 63 6.53 -0.51 12.67
CA THR A 63 5.73 -1.70 12.32
C THR A 63 4.29 -1.33 11.99
N PHE A 64 3.67 -0.41 12.73
CA PHE A 64 2.34 0.11 12.42
C PHE A 64 2.30 0.84 11.08
N LEU A 65 3.31 1.63 10.76
CA LEU A 65 3.41 2.32 9.48
C LEU A 65 3.54 1.34 8.31
N LEU A 66 4.32 0.28 8.48
CA LEU A 66 4.45 -0.79 7.48
C LEU A 66 3.11 -1.51 7.28
N ALA A 67 2.41 -1.84 8.38
CA ALA A 67 1.09 -2.47 8.30
C ALA A 67 0.07 -1.57 7.59
N ALA A 68 0.08 -0.27 7.86
CA ALA A 68 -0.79 0.69 7.18
C ALA A 68 -0.51 0.78 5.68
N ARG A 69 0.75 0.75 5.28
CA ARG A 69 1.18 0.72 3.87
C ARG A 69 0.70 -0.55 3.17
N GLU A 70 0.87 -1.70 3.81
CA GLU A 70 0.46 -2.99 3.26
C GLU A 70 -1.07 -3.06 3.12
N ASN A 71 -1.83 -2.53 4.09
CA ASN A 71 -3.28 -2.43 4.02
C ASN A 71 -3.73 -1.55 2.85
N LYS A 72 -3.09 -0.41 2.65
CA LYS A 72 -3.37 0.49 1.54
C LYS A 72 -3.11 -0.21 0.21
N TYR A 73 -1.99 -0.91 0.10
CA TYR A 73 -1.62 -1.66 -1.10
C TYR A 73 -2.61 -2.79 -1.39
N LEU A 74 -3.05 -3.53 -0.36
CA LEU A 74 -4.10 -4.54 -0.53
C LEU A 74 -5.40 -3.94 -1.07
N SER A 75 -5.80 -2.76 -0.59
CA SER A 75 -6.96 -2.05 -1.09
C SER A 75 -6.79 -1.67 -2.56
N GLU A 76 -5.62 -1.20 -2.95
CA GLU A 76 -5.30 -0.87 -4.34
C GLU A 76 -5.31 -2.12 -5.24
N LEU A 77 -4.80 -3.26 -4.74
CA LEU A 77 -4.86 -4.55 -5.44
C LEU A 77 -6.30 -5.03 -5.62
N ALA A 78 -7.15 -4.87 -4.61
CA ALA A 78 -8.57 -5.21 -4.70
C ALA A 78 -9.28 -4.36 -5.75
N ASP A 79 -9.00 -3.06 -5.80
CA ASP A 79 -9.52 -2.16 -6.83
C ASP A 79 -9.04 -2.56 -8.23
N ALA A 80 -7.78 -2.95 -8.36
CA ALA A 80 -7.22 -3.45 -9.62
C ALA A 80 -7.93 -4.73 -10.07
N MET A 81 -8.18 -5.65 -9.15
CA MET A 81 -8.92 -6.89 -9.44
C MET A 81 -10.34 -6.59 -9.92
N HIS A 82 -11.00 -5.63 -9.29
CA HIS A 82 -12.34 -5.18 -9.68
C HIS A 82 -12.33 -4.62 -11.11
N ARG A 83 -11.32 -3.83 -11.47
CA ARG A 83 -11.17 -3.32 -12.84
C ARG A 83 -10.91 -4.45 -13.85
N VAL A 84 -10.18 -5.48 -13.48
CA VAL A 84 -10.01 -6.68 -14.32
C VAL A 84 -11.36 -7.35 -14.57
N ASP A 85 -12.18 -7.50 -13.54
CA ASP A 85 -13.51 -8.10 -13.65
C ASP A 85 -14.45 -7.27 -14.52
N GLU A 86 -14.36 -5.94 -14.46
CA GLU A 86 -15.14 -5.03 -15.29
C GLU A 86 -14.60 -4.85 -16.71
N GLY A 87 -13.38 -5.31 -16.98
CA GLY A 87 -12.72 -5.15 -18.27
C GLY A 87 -12.10 -3.77 -18.49
N THR A 88 -11.96 -2.96 -17.42
CA THR A 88 -11.40 -1.60 -17.49
C THR A 88 -9.94 -1.54 -17.03
N TYR A 89 -9.37 -2.66 -16.61
CA TYR A 89 -7.99 -2.73 -16.18
C TYR A 89 -7.03 -2.38 -17.33
N GLY A 90 -5.99 -1.62 -17.00
CA GLY A 90 -4.98 -1.23 -17.97
C GLY A 90 -5.36 -0.03 -18.85
N ILE A 91 -6.48 0.62 -18.56
CA ILE A 91 -6.90 1.84 -19.24
C ILE A 91 -6.63 3.04 -18.33
N CYS A 92 -5.90 4.03 -18.85
CA CYS A 92 -5.61 5.24 -18.11
C CYS A 92 -6.90 6.00 -17.78
N MET A 93 -7.10 6.34 -16.53
CA MET A 93 -8.31 7.04 -16.07
C MET A 93 -8.36 8.52 -16.48
N ILE A 94 -7.27 9.07 -16.99
CA ILE A 94 -7.19 10.46 -17.44
C ILE A 94 -7.42 10.59 -18.95
N CYS A 95 -6.64 9.86 -19.75
CA CYS A 95 -6.69 9.96 -21.21
C CYS A 95 -7.50 8.85 -21.90
N ASN A 96 -7.94 7.85 -21.15
CA ASN A 96 -8.70 6.67 -21.61
C ASN A 96 -7.97 5.81 -22.67
N LYS A 97 -6.66 5.94 -22.77
CA LYS A 97 -5.83 5.10 -23.62
C LYS A 97 -5.19 3.97 -22.81
N ASP A 98 -4.78 2.92 -23.51
CA ASP A 98 -4.15 1.78 -22.88
C ASP A 98 -2.82 2.15 -22.21
N ILE A 99 -2.62 1.66 -20.99
CA ILE A 99 -1.35 1.75 -20.28
C ILE A 99 -0.44 0.64 -20.81
N GLU A 100 0.84 0.94 -20.95
CA GLU A 100 1.84 -0.03 -21.40
C GLU A 100 1.90 -1.26 -20.50
N LYS A 101 1.97 -2.45 -21.10
CA LYS A 101 2.01 -3.71 -20.36
C LYS A 101 3.23 -3.79 -19.44
N GLU A 102 4.37 -3.28 -19.87
CA GLU A 102 5.62 -3.25 -19.10
C GLU A 102 5.42 -2.47 -17.80
N ARG A 103 4.72 -1.35 -17.86
CA ARG A 103 4.38 -0.56 -16.67
C ARG A 103 3.44 -1.32 -15.73
N LEU A 104 2.45 -2.00 -16.28
CA LEU A 104 1.51 -2.80 -15.50
C LEU A 104 2.17 -4.00 -14.83
N GLU A 105 3.16 -4.61 -15.45
CA GLU A 105 3.94 -5.71 -14.87
C GLU A 105 4.76 -5.24 -13.66
N VAL A 106 5.27 -4.03 -13.71
CA VAL A 106 6.05 -3.44 -12.61
C VAL A 106 5.12 -2.86 -11.53
N VAL A 107 4.07 -2.16 -11.94
CA VAL A 107 3.09 -1.52 -11.05
C VAL A 107 1.70 -2.05 -11.38
N LEU A 108 1.32 -3.15 -10.73
CA LEU A 108 0.04 -3.84 -10.96
C LEU A 108 -1.18 -2.97 -10.71
N VAL A 109 -1.08 -2.01 -9.80
CA VAL A 109 -2.17 -1.10 -9.41
C VAL A 109 -2.20 0.19 -10.21
N ALA A 110 -1.39 0.33 -11.24
CA ALA A 110 -1.31 1.56 -12.04
C ALA A 110 -2.65 1.90 -12.69
N LYS A 111 -3.11 3.13 -12.48
CA LYS A 111 -4.35 3.69 -13.03
C LYS A 111 -4.10 4.71 -14.13
N TYR A 112 -2.87 5.20 -14.25
CA TYR A 112 -2.49 6.30 -15.10
C TYR A 112 -1.17 6.04 -15.81
N HIS A 113 -0.97 6.66 -16.97
CA HIS A 113 0.37 6.80 -17.54
C HIS A 113 1.24 7.67 -16.63
N VAL A 114 2.56 7.51 -16.68
CA VAL A 114 3.51 8.34 -15.91
C VAL A 114 3.29 9.83 -16.18
N ALA A 115 3.16 10.20 -17.46
CA ALA A 115 2.93 11.60 -17.86
C ALA A 115 1.59 12.14 -17.33
N CYS A 116 0.52 11.33 -17.38
CA CYS A 116 -0.79 11.70 -16.87
C CYS A 116 -0.78 11.87 -15.35
N LYS A 117 -0.11 10.98 -14.63
CA LYS A 117 0.05 11.07 -13.18
C LYS A 117 0.80 12.33 -12.76
N LYS A 118 1.86 12.70 -13.49
CA LYS A 118 2.61 13.93 -13.24
C LYS A 118 1.73 15.17 -13.43
N LYS A 119 0.89 15.21 -14.46
CA LYS A 119 -0.06 16.30 -14.68
C LYS A 119 -1.06 16.44 -13.55
N LEU A 120 -1.58 15.31 -13.06
CA LEU A 120 -2.53 15.27 -11.94
C LEU A 120 -1.89 15.79 -10.66
N GLU A 121 -0.67 15.41 -10.36
CA GLU A 121 0.09 15.87 -9.20
C GLU A 121 0.36 17.38 -9.25
N LYS A 122 0.69 17.92 -10.42
CA LYS A 122 0.88 19.37 -10.63
C LYS A 122 -0.41 20.15 -10.36
N VAL A 123 -1.55 19.65 -10.82
CA VAL A 123 -2.87 20.27 -10.56
C VAL A 123 -3.18 20.26 -9.07
N LYS A 124 -2.98 19.14 -8.38
CA LYS A 124 -3.19 19.03 -6.93
C LYS A 124 -2.30 19.99 -6.15
N ASN A 125 -1.03 20.12 -6.53
CA ASN A 125 -0.09 21.04 -5.89
C ASN A 125 -0.51 22.51 -6.08
N LYS A 126 -0.99 22.88 -7.27
CA LYS A 126 -1.52 24.23 -7.53
C LYS A 126 -2.76 24.52 -6.70
N ASP A 127 -3.69 23.57 -6.61
CA ASP A 127 -4.90 23.71 -5.78
C ASP A 127 -4.55 23.84 -4.30
N SER A 128 -3.60 23.08 -3.80
CA SER A 128 -3.09 23.17 -2.43
C SER A 128 -2.47 24.55 -2.15
N GLN A 129 -1.67 25.07 -3.07
CA GLN A 129 -1.07 26.41 -2.97
C GLN A 129 -2.12 27.51 -3.00
N GLN A 130 -3.14 27.40 -3.84
CA GLN A 130 -4.24 28.36 -3.90
C GLN A 130 -5.08 28.35 -2.64
N SER A 131 -5.32 27.18 -2.03
CA SER A 131 -6.07 27.10 -0.77
C SER A 131 -5.31 27.70 0.41
N GLU A 132 -3.99 27.61 0.44
CA GLU A 132 -3.15 28.27 1.44
C GLU A 132 -3.18 29.81 1.29
N TYR A 133 -3.19 30.31 0.08
CA TYR A 133 -3.29 31.76 -0.21
C TYR A 133 -4.67 32.34 0.10
N SER A 134 -5.73 31.57 -0.04
CA SER A 134 -7.09 32.05 0.24
C SER A 134 -7.45 32.07 1.73
N ASN A 135 -6.69 31.40 2.57
CA ASN A 135 -6.87 31.37 4.05
C ASN A 135 -5.99 32.37 4.78
N SER A 136 -5.22 33.16 4.09
CA SER A 136 -4.44 34.27 4.64
C SER A 136 -5.09 35.62 4.26
#